data_e66247575e905184458e6539f7b8e129
#
_entry.id   e66247575e905184458e6539f7b8e129
#
_cell.length_a   1.000
_cell.length_b   1.000
_cell.length_c   1.000
_cell.angle_alpha   90.00
_cell.angle_beta   90.00
_cell.angle_gamma   90.00
#
_symmetry.space_group_name_H-M   'P 1'
#
loop_
_entity.id
_entity.type
_entity.pdbx_description
1 polymer ?
#
loop_
_entity_poly.entity_id
_entity_poly.type
_entity_poly.pdbx_seq_one_letter_code
_entity_poly.pdbx_strand_id
1 'polypeptide(L)'
;MPLCHIKAASKNIFMTREQKILSLLAQFKELGIDKQIDYDKFYLYSLITHSTAIEGSTVTEIENQLLFDEGISAKGRSMTEQLMNLDLKAAYEQSIAFAKSHSDISVDMLKKLSSIVLKNTGTIYQTALGEFSSANGDLRLLNVTAGTGGRSYMNYSKVPTKLAELCESINQRRKALSKTNVIECYKLSFDAHFHLVTIHPWADGNGRMSRLLMNQLQFEFEIIPTNINKDHKAEYIESLIATRENDDIEPFHNFMFDEHIRNLEQTIRNYQASIEDEGLEPRVDVGINVGIIVGINEQRVLELIRINNRITAKEIAESLS
;
A
#
# COMPACT_ATOMS: atom_id res chain seq x y z
N MET A 1 -54.70 -21.56 -30.73
CA MET A 1 -53.68 -21.88 -29.75
C MET A 1 -52.68 -20.72 -29.71
N PRO A 2 -52.59 -19.93 -28.65
CA PRO A 2 -51.60 -18.85 -28.57
C PRO A 2 -50.27 -19.35 -28.03
N LEU A 3 -49.23 -19.05 -28.76
CA LEU A 3 -47.84 -19.31 -28.39
C LEU A 3 -47.44 -18.44 -27.18
N CYS A 4 -47.17 -19.11 -26.07
CA CYS A 4 -46.70 -18.53 -24.85
C CYS A 4 -45.23 -18.13 -25.03
N HIS A 5 -44.93 -16.82 -25.19
CA HIS A 5 -43.57 -16.31 -25.15
C HIS A 5 -43.11 -16.30 -23.70
N ILE A 6 -42.31 -17.29 -23.31
CA ILE A 6 -41.54 -17.26 -22.06
C ILE A 6 -40.43 -16.23 -22.25
N LYS A 7 -40.62 -15.03 -21.67
CA LYS A 7 -39.53 -14.07 -21.47
C LYS A 7 -38.60 -14.67 -20.44
N ALA A 8 -37.41 -15.12 -20.87
CA ALA A 8 -36.30 -15.41 -20.00
C ALA A 8 -35.91 -14.11 -19.30
N ALA A 9 -36.24 -13.98 -18.03
CA ALA A 9 -35.72 -12.91 -17.19
C ALA A 9 -34.22 -13.19 -16.99
N SER A 10 -33.39 -12.43 -17.67
CA SER A 10 -31.94 -12.39 -17.38
C SER A 10 -31.82 -11.84 -15.96
N LYS A 11 -31.59 -12.70 -14.98
CA LYS A 11 -31.09 -12.28 -13.66
C LYS A 11 -29.75 -11.61 -13.91
N ASN A 12 -29.68 -10.30 -13.80
CA ASN A 12 -28.43 -9.60 -13.59
C ASN A 12 -27.87 -10.09 -12.25
N ILE A 13 -27.03 -11.11 -12.29
CA ILE A 13 -26.28 -11.56 -11.13
C ILE A 13 -25.20 -10.51 -10.93
N PHE A 14 -25.45 -9.58 -10.00
CA PHE A 14 -24.42 -8.65 -9.55
C PHE A 14 -23.29 -9.47 -8.92
N MET A 15 -22.10 -9.38 -9.53
CA MET A 15 -20.89 -10.03 -9.03
C MET A 15 -20.53 -9.44 -7.66
N THR A 16 -20.25 -10.30 -6.68
CA THR A 16 -19.75 -9.83 -5.37
C THR A 16 -18.35 -9.23 -5.51
N ARG A 17 -17.89 -8.42 -4.54
CA ARG A 17 -16.53 -7.88 -4.51
C ARG A 17 -15.47 -8.98 -4.63
N GLU A 18 -15.64 -10.07 -3.87
CA GLU A 18 -14.74 -11.22 -3.89
C GLU A 18 -14.67 -11.87 -5.27
N GLN A 19 -15.83 -12.09 -5.92
CA GLN A 19 -15.88 -12.61 -7.29
C GLN A 19 -15.21 -11.66 -8.29
N LYS A 20 -15.42 -10.35 -8.13
CA LYS A 20 -14.81 -9.33 -8.97
C LYS A 20 -13.27 -9.36 -8.86
N ILE A 21 -12.73 -9.45 -7.64
CA ILE A 21 -11.29 -9.56 -7.41
C ILE A 21 -10.73 -10.81 -8.08
N LEU A 22 -11.35 -11.99 -7.86
CA LEU A 22 -10.88 -13.23 -8.47
C LEU A 22 -10.88 -13.15 -10.01
N SER A 23 -11.89 -12.52 -10.60
CA SER A 23 -11.96 -12.29 -12.04
C SER A 23 -10.84 -11.36 -12.52
N LEU A 24 -10.57 -10.27 -11.82
CA LEU A 24 -9.50 -9.33 -12.18
C LEU A 24 -8.11 -9.95 -12.00
N LEU A 25 -7.88 -10.73 -10.96
CA LEU A 25 -6.63 -11.47 -10.76
C LEU A 25 -6.38 -12.50 -11.88
N ALA A 26 -7.44 -13.18 -12.32
CA ALA A 26 -7.34 -14.10 -13.48
C ALA A 26 -6.96 -13.32 -14.75
N GLN A 27 -7.61 -12.20 -15.04
CA GLN A 27 -7.31 -11.34 -16.19
C GLN A 27 -5.88 -10.77 -16.11
N PHE A 28 -5.45 -10.31 -14.94
CA PHE A 28 -4.10 -9.81 -14.69
C PHE A 28 -3.03 -10.85 -15.03
N LYS A 29 -3.26 -12.09 -14.61
CA LYS A 29 -2.37 -13.22 -14.88
C LYS A 29 -2.41 -13.64 -16.36
N GLU A 30 -3.59 -13.66 -16.98
CA GLU A 30 -3.76 -13.98 -18.41
C GLU A 30 -3.02 -12.99 -19.31
N LEU A 31 -3.04 -11.70 -18.95
CA LEU A 31 -2.29 -10.65 -19.63
C LEU A 31 -0.77 -10.71 -19.36
N GLY A 32 -0.31 -11.53 -18.42
CA GLY A 32 1.11 -11.66 -18.08
C GLY A 32 1.70 -10.40 -17.42
N ILE A 33 0.88 -9.57 -16.77
CA ILE A 33 1.33 -8.33 -16.12
C ILE A 33 2.31 -8.64 -14.99
N ASP A 34 2.10 -9.74 -14.27
CA ASP A 34 2.96 -10.25 -13.19
C ASP A 34 4.37 -10.68 -13.67
N LYS A 35 4.55 -10.88 -14.98
CA LYS A 35 5.81 -11.29 -15.59
C LYS A 35 6.60 -10.12 -16.19
N GLN A 36 6.06 -8.91 -16.11
CA GLN A 36 6.75 -7.74 -16.65
C GLN A 36 8.01 -7.43 -15.84
N ILE A 37 9.06 -7.02 -16.54
CA ILE A 37 10.33 -6.67 -15.91
C ILE A 37 10.10 -5.48 -14.97
N ASP A 38 10.69 -5.56 -13.75
CA ASP A 38 10.63 -4.53 -12.73
C ASP A 38 9.21 -4.20 -12.20
N TYR A 39 8.17 -5.00 -12.51
CA TYR A 39 6.83 -4.78 -11.97
C TYR A 39 6.85 -4.64 -10.44
N ASP A 40 7.51 -5.55 -9.74
CA ASP A 40 7.60 -5.53 -8.27
C ASP A 40 8.26 -4.25 -7.74
N LYS A 41 9.30 -3.77 -8.42
CA LYS A 41 10.03 -2.56 -8.05
C LYS A 41 9.13 -1.31 -8.15
N PHE A 42 8.48 -1.12 -9.30
CA PHE A 42 7.65 0.04 -9.54
C PHE A 42 6.37 0.01 -8.71
N TYR A 43 5.80 -1.18 -8.51
CA TYR A 43 4.66 -1.33 -7.63
C TYR A 43 5.01 -0.97 -6.17
N LEU A 44 6.21 -1.36 -5.72
CA LEU A 44 6.74 -0.95 -4.44
C LEU A 44 6.88 0.58 -4.33
N TYR A 45 7.33 1.24 -5.38
CA TYR A 45 7.46 2.71 -5.38
C TYR A 45 6.08 3.40 -5.28
N SER A 46 5.07 2.87 -5.94
CA SER A 46 3.69 3.32 -5.80
C SER A 46 3.16 3.14 -4.38
N LEU A 47 3.35 1.95 -3.77
CA LEU A 47 2.98 1.69 -2.37
C LEU A 47 3.60 2.72 -1.41
N ILE A 48 4.91 3.02 -1.57
CA ILE A 48 5.62 3.98 -0.75
C ILE A 48 5.05 5.38 -0.95
N THR A 49 4.90 5.80 -2.20
CA THR A 49 4.45 7.15 -2.56
C THR A 49 3.06 7.43 -2.00
N HIS A 50 2.10 6.54 -2.24
CA HIS A 50 0.74 6.72 -1.72
C HIS A 50 0.71 6.65 -0.20
N SER A 51 1.46 5.73 0.40
CA SER A 51 1.51 5.61 1.86
C SER A 51 2.07 6.85 2.55
N THR A 52 3.11 7.48 2.00
CA THR A 52 3.66 8.72 2.55
C THR A 52 2.79 9.93 2.22
N ALA A 53 2.12 9.95 1.06
CA ALA A 53 1.21 11.02 0.68
C ALA A 53 -0.05 11.08 1.57
N ILE A 54 -0.54 9.96 2.07
CA ILE A 54 -1.60 9.91 3.11
C ILE A 54 -1.15 10.65 4.37
N GLU A 55 0.13 10.61 4.72
CA GLU A 55 0.71 11.31 5.87
C GLU A 55 1.15 12.75 5.53
N GLY A 56 0.93 13.22 4.31
CA GLY A 56 1.15 14.60 3.89
C GLY A 56 2.39 14.85 3.03
N SER A 57 3.11 13.80 2.60
CA SER A 57 4.18 13.96 1.61
C SER A 57 3.60 14.41 0.27
N THR A 58 4.29 15.33 -0.38
CA THR A 58 3.93 15.82 -1.72
C THR A 58 4.85 15.29 -2.82
N VAL A 59 5.81 14.42 -2.45
CA VAL A 59 6.71 13.74 -3.39
C VAL A 59 5.89 12.84 -4.31
N THR A 60 6.08 12.98 -5.62
CA THR A 60 5.41 12.18 -6.64
C THR A 60 6.09 10.83 -6.89
N GLU A 61 5.44 9.91 -7.60
CA GLU A 61 6.04 8.62 -7.96
C GLU A 61 7.30 8.79 -8.82
N ILE A 62 7.29 9.73 -9.78
CA ILE A 62 8.44 10.04 -10.62
C ILE A 62 9.60 10.60 -9.78
N GLU A 63 9.32 11.54 -8.87
CA GLU A 63 10.32 12.09 -7.97
C GLU A 63 10.90 11.01 -7.05
N ASN A 64 10.07 10.10 -6.56
CA ASN A 64 10.52 8.95 -5.78
C ASN A 64 11.37 7.97 -6.61
N GLN A 65 11.01 7.71 -7.85
CA GLN A 65 11.83 6.88 -8.73
C GLN A 65 13.23 7.48 -8.91
N LEU A 66 13.33 8.78 -9.22
CA LEU A 66 14.62 9.46 -9.34
C LEU A 66 15.40 9.45 -8.02
N LEU A 67 14.71 9.66 -6.89
CA LEU A 67 15.33 9.64 -5.56
C LEU A 67 15.87 8.24 -5.20
N PHE A 68 15.11 7.19 -5.52
CA PHE A 68 15.45 5.83 -5.14
C PHE A 68 16.50 5.17 -6.05
N ASP A 69 16.44 5.45 -7.34
CA ASP A 69 17.30 4.83 -8.34
C ASP A 69 18.59 5.61 -8.59
N GLU A 70 18.50 6.95 -8.59
CA GLU A 70 19.60 7.81 -9.03
C GLU A 70 20.15 8.69 -7.89
N GLY A 71 19.50 8.69 -6.73
CA GLY A 71 19.86 9.57 -5.61
C GLY A 71 19.58 11.05 -5.89
N ILE A 72 18.74 11.36 -6.90
CA ILE A 72 18.38 12.72 -7.25
C ILE A 72 17.29 13.22 -6.31
N SER A 73 17.60 14.31 -5.59
CA SER A 73 16.64 14.91 -4.66
C SER A 73 15.49 15.60 -5.39
N ALA A 74 14.27 15.43 -4.87
CA ALA A 74 13.07 16.06 -5.42
C ALA A 74 13.10 17.58 -5.19
N LYS A 75 13.17 18.34 -6.26
CA LYS A 75 13.30 19.82 -6.19
C LYS A 75 12.03 20.44 -5.63
N GLY A 76 12.19 21.30 -4.62
CA GLY A 76 11.06 22.00 -4.01
C GLY A 76 10.29 21.18 -2.96
N ARG A 77 10.69 19.94 -2.69
CA ARG A 77 10.16 19.12 -1.59
C ARG A 77 11.04 19.30 -0.35
N SER A 78 10.43 19.26 0.82
CA SER A 78 11.18 19.33 2.07
C SER A 78 12.10 18.11 2.24
N MET A 79 13.20 18.28 2.98
CA MET A 79 14.07 17.16 3.33
C MET A 79 13.31 16.10 4.14
N THR A 80 12.39 16.52 5.02
CA THR A 80 11.58 15.61 5.84
C THR A 80 10.70 14.70 4.97
N GLU A 81 10.06 15.24 3.92
CA GLU A 81 9.26 14.42 2.99
C GLU A 81 10.13 13.41 2.25
N GLN A 82 11.31 13.82 1.77
CA GLN A 82 12.22 12.92 1.06
C GLN A 82 12.76 11.82 1.98
N LEU A 83 13.15 12.17 3.20
CA LEU A 83 13.60 11.20 4.23
C LEU A 83 12.47 10.25 4.63
N MET A 84 11.22 10.72 4.74
CA MET A 84 10.06 9.86 5.00
C MET A 84 9.89 8.78 3.94
N ASN A 85 10.09 9.11 2.66
CA ASN A 85 10.01 8.15 1.56
C ASN A 85 11.19 7.17 1.57
N LEU A 86 12.43 7.64 1.83
CA LEU A 86 13.61 6.78 1.94
C LEU A 86 13.53 5.82 3.13
N ASP A 87 13.08 6.30 4.29
CA ASP A 87 12.88 5.48 5.49
C ASP A 87 11.83 4.39 5.23
N LEU A 88 10.71 4.75 4.59
CA LEU A 88 9.66 3.80 4.28
C LEU A 88 10.13 2.77 3.23
N LYS A 89 10.93 3.18 2.23
CA LYS A 89 11.56 2.25 1.26
C LYS A 89 12.41 1.21 1.99
N ALA A 90 13.31 1.65 2.87
CA ALA A 90 14.15 0.74 3.66
C ALA A 90 13.32 -0.21 4.55
N ALA A 91 12.20 0.27 5.11
CA ALA A 91 11.30 -0.54 5.90
C ALA A 91 10.58 -1.61 5.04
N TYR A 92 10.17 -1.28 3.81
CA TYR A 92 9.59 -2.25 2.88
C TYR A 92 10.60 -3.32 2.48
N GLU A 93 11.86 -2.95 2.17
CA GLU A 93 12.92 -3.90 1.85
C GLU A 93 13.14 -4.91 2.98
N GLN A 94 13.21 -4.44 4.24
CA GLN A 94 13.31 -5.31 5.40
C GLN A 94 12.05 -6.16 5.60
N SER A 95 10.88 -5.60 5.40
CA SER A 95 9.58 -6.27 5.52
C SER A 95 9.43 -7.39 4.49
N ILE A 96 9.83 -7.17 3.23
CA ILE A 96 9.84 -8.19 2.17
C ILE A 96 10.83 -9.31 2.52
N ALA A 97 11.98 -9.00 3.12
CA ALA A 97 12.91 -10.02 3.59
C ALA A 97 12.27 -10.90 4.69
N PHE A 98 11.52 -10.31 5.62
CA PHE A 98 10.76 -11.06 6.62
C PHE A 98 9.65 -11.91 6.00
N ALA A 99 8.93 -11.38 5.01
CA ALA A 99 7.90 -12.11 4.27
C ALA A 99 8.48 -13.35 3.56
N LYS A 100 9.59 -13.16 2.82
CA LYS A 100 10.28 -14.25 2.09
C LYS A 100 10.83 -15.34 3.01
N SER A 101 11.27 -14.98 4.22
CA SER A 101 11.75 -15.93 5.22
C SER A 101 10.64 -16.53 6.09
N HIS A 102 9.37 -16.17 5.85
CA HIS A 102 8.23 -16.56 6.68
C HIS A 102 8.44 -16.33 8.18
N SER A 103 9.14 -15.24 8.52
CA SER A 103 9.44 -14.90 9.92
C SER A 103 8.17 -14.68 10.72
N ASP A 104 8.13 -15.19 11.97
CA ASP A 104 6.98 -14.93 12.84
C ASP A 104 6.85 -13.44 13.15
N ILE A 105 5.61 -12.94 13.04
CA ILE A 105 5.29 -11.56 13.44
C ILE A 105 5.45 -11.46 14.94
N SER A 106 6.30 -10.57 15.42
CA SER A 106 6.56 -10.34 16.84
C SER A 106 6.59 -8.86 17.18
N VAL A 107 6.42 -8.54 18.46
CA VAL A 107 6.53 -7.15 18.94
C VAL A 107 7.90 -6.56 18.58
N ASP A 108 8.97 -7.34 18.71
CA ASP A 108 10.33 -6.87 18.40
C ASP A 108 10.51 -6.64 16.89
N MET A 109 9.93 -7.50 16.04
CA MET A 109 9.91 -7.26 14.60
C MET A 109 9.20 -5.95 14.27
N LEU A 110 8.02 -5.71 14.84
CA LEU A 110 7.25 -4.48 14.61
C LEU A 110 7.97 -3.24 15.14
N LYS A 111 8.62 -3.31 16.30
CA LYS A 111 9.47 -2.24 16.82
C LYS A 111 10.66 -1.96 15.90
N LYS A 112 11.32 -3.00 15.39
CA LYS A 112 12.42 -2.87 14.43
C LYS A 112 11.95 -2.19 13.13
N LEU A 113 10.82 -2.60 12.56
CA LEU A 113 10.26 -1.95 11.37
C LEU A 113 9.86 -0.49 11.64
N SER A 114 9.24 -0.21 12.78
CA SER A 114 8.88 1.16 13.19
C SER A 114 10.12 2.05 13.33
N SER A 115 11.22 1.53 13.89
CA SER A 115 12.48 2.29 13.99
C SER A 115 13.07 2.63 12.61
N ILE A 116 12.85 1.80 11.61
CA ILE A 116 13.29 2.09 10.22
C ILE A 116 12.35 3.14 9.61
N VAL A 117 11.03 2.98 9.74
CA VAL A 117 10.00 3.92 9.21
C VAL A 117 10.19 5.35 9.70
N LEU A 118 10.73 5.51 10.92
CA LEU A 118 10.91 6.80 11.59
C LEU A 118 12.39 7.16 11.83
N LYS A 119 13.32 6.48 11.18
CA LYS A 119 14.76 6.63 11.42
C LYS A 119 15.23 8.08 11.37
N ASN A 120 14.82 8.83 10.36
CA ASN A 120 15.25 10.20 10.13
C ASN A 120 14.17 11.25 10.46
N THR A 121 12.93 10.80 10.75
CA THR A 121 11.78 11.68 11.00
C THR A 121 11.21 11.53 12.40
N GLY A 122 11.73 10.61 13.20
CA GLY A 122 11.27 10.35 14.56
C GLY A 122 11.72 11.41 15.56
N THR A 123 11.07 11.41 16.73
CA THR A 123 11.24 12.39 17.79
C THR A 123 11.42 11.69 19.14
N ILE A 124 12.16 12.34 20.06
CA ILE A 124 12.29 11.94 21.45
C ILE A 124 11.19 12.63 22.26
N TYR A 125 10.50 11.86 23.07
CA TYR A 125 9.40 12.32 23.94
C TYR A 125 9.80 12.18 25.41
N GLN A 126 9.55 13.24 26.19
CA GLN A 126 9.72 13.25 27.65
C GLN A 126 8.36 13.11 28.33
N THR A 127 8.22 12.15 29.22
CA THR A 127 6.99 11.93 29.99
C THR A 127 7.29 11.73 31.49
N ALA A 128 6.26 11.78 32.32
CA ALA A 128 6.40 11.45 33.73
C ALA A 128 6.86 9.99 33.99
N LEU A 129 6.73 9.12 32.99
CA LEU A 129 7.12 7.69 33.06
C LEU A 129 8.52 7.45 32.50
N GLY A 130 9.16 8.47 31.98
CA GLY A 130 10.47 8.39 31.37
C GLY A 130 10.48 8.88 29.92
N GLU A 131 11.63 8.74 29.29
CA GLU A 131 11.89 9.07 27.90
C GLU A 131 11.57 7.87 27.00
N PHE A 132 11.05 8.15 25.79
CA PHE A 132 10.95 7.17 24.71
C PHE A 132 11.17 7.87 23.36
N SER A 133 11.64 7.13 22.37
CA SER A 133 11.95 7.66 21.03
C SER A 133 11.19 6.92 19.96
N SER A 134 10.47 7.63 19.11
CA SER A 134 9.82 7.03 17.95
C SER A 134 10.83 6.54 16.90
N ALA A 135 12.01 7.18 16.81
CA ALA A 135 13.10 6.72 15.95
C ALA A 135 13.73 5.39 16.40
N ASN A 136 13.58 5.01 17.66
CA ASN A 136 14.02 3.71 18.19
C ASN A 136 12.94 2.62 18.07
N GLY A 137 11.74 2.96 17.59
CA GLY A 137 10.60 2.05 17.56
C GLY A 137 9.99 1.80 18.96
N ASP A 138 10.25 2.68 19.93
CA ASP A 138 9.72 2.55 21.28
C ASP A 138 8.21 2.70 21.28
N LEU A 139 7.53 1.87 22.06
CA LEU A 139 6.10 2.00 22.29
C LEU A 139 5.84 3.29 23.10
N ARG A 140 4.76 3.97 22.78
CA ARG A 140 4.39 5.22 23.46
C ARG A 140 4.12 5.03 24.94
N LEU A 141 4.58 5.98 25.74
CA LEU A 141 4.32 6.06 27.19
C LEU A 141 3.29 7.17 27.52
N LEU A 142 2.47 7.56 26.53
CA LEU A 142 1.43 8.59 26.69
C LEU A 142 0.18 8.23 25.89
N ASN A 143 -0.96 8.78 26.28
CA ASN A 143 -2.19 8.65 25.52
C ASN A 143 -2.19 9.63 24.34
N VAL A 144 -2.72 9.18 23.22
CA VAL A 144 -2.82 9.95 21.99
C VAL A 144 -4.27 9.96 21.47
N THR A 145 -4.61 10.99 20.71
CA THR A 145 -5.94 11.18 20.11
C THR A 145 -5.86 11.27 18.60
N ALA A 146 -6.95 10.95 17.93
CA ALA A 146 -7.09 11.14 16.49
C ALA A 146 -7.31 12.63 16.18
N GLY A 147 -6.20 13.38 16.02
CA GLY A 147 -6.25 14.83 15.81
C GLY A 147 -6.73 15.63 17.02
N THR A 148 -6.88 16.93 16.83
CA THR A 148 -7.32 17.85 17.91
C THR A 148 -8.80 17.64 18.20
N GLY A 149 -9.13 17.21 19.43
CA GLY A 149 -10.51 16.96 19.86
C GLY A 149 -11.10 15.63 19.39
N GLY A 150 -10.31 14.77 18.72
CA GLY A 150 -10.73 13.44 18.29
C GLY A 150 -10.81 12.41 19.42
N ARG A 151 -11.35 11.22 19.11
CA ARG A 151 -11.40 10.09 20.06
C ARG A 151 -10.00 9.67 20.48
N SER A 152 -9.85 9.34 21.76
CA SER A 152 -8.61 8.75 22.29
C SER A 152 -8.41 7.34 21.72
N TYR A 153 -7.18 7.04 21.34
CA TYR A 153 -6.77 5.66 21.08
C TYR A 153 -6.67 4.87 22.39
N MET A 154 -6.32 3.59 22.28
CA MET A 154 -6.12 2.72 23.42
C MET A 154 -5.18 3.34 24.45
N ASN A 155 -5.46 3.14 25.75
CA ASN A 155 -4.56 3.57 26.81
C ASN A 155 -3.18 2.94 26.64
N TYR A 156 -2.11 3.74 26.74
CA TYR A 156 -0.73 3.29 26.52
C TYR A 156 -0.35 2.07 27.35
N SER A 157 -0.86 1.95 28.59
CA SER A 157 -0.55 0.82 29.48
C SER A 157 -1.06 -0.54 28.96
N LYS A 158 -2.07 -0.54 28.09
CA LYS A 158 -2.63 -1.75 27.47
C LYS A 158 -1.92 -2.13 26.15
N VAL A 159 -1.16 -1.20 25.57
CA VAL A 159 -0.55 -1.36 24.26
C VAL A 159 0.38 -2.58 24.19
N PRO A 160 1.33 -2.82 25.11
CA PRO A 160 2.25 -3.96 24.98
C PRO A 160 1.51 -5.31 24.94
N THR A 161 0.52 -5.51 25.81
CA THR A 161 -0.28 -6.74 25.86
C THR A 161 -1.10 -6.91 24.59
N LYS A 162 -1.80 -5.87 24.16
CA LYS A 162 -2.64 -5.94 22.96
C LYS A 162 -1.85 -6.12 21.67
N LEU A 163 -0.65 -5.56 21.60
CA LEU A 163 0.25 -5.76 20.47
C LEU A 163 0.76 -7.21 20.41
N ALA A 164 1.09 -7.81 21.56
CA ALA A 164 1.49 -9.21 21.65
C ALA A 164 0.35 -10.15 21.24
N GLU A 165 -0.87 -9.92 21.76
CA GLU A 165 -2.07 -10.67 21.37
C GLU A 165 -2.34 -10.58 19.85
N LEU A 166 -2.17 -9.40 19.24
CA LEU A 166 -2.31 -9.23 17.80
C LEU A 166 -1.27 -10.05 17.02
N CYS A 167 0.00 -10.00 17.42
CA CYS A 167 1.07 -10.78 16.80
C CYS A 167 0.78 -12.29 16.85
N GLU A 168 0.34 -12.79 18.00
CA GLU A 168 -0.02 -14.18 18.17
C GLU A 168 -1.21 -14.59 17.29
N SER A 169 -2.27 -13.78 17.28
CA SER A 169 -3.45 -14.01 16.45
C SER A 169 -3.10 -14.06 14.95
N ILE A 170 -2.28 -13.12 14.46
CA ILE A 170 -1.83 -13.12 13.07
C ILE A 170 -1.05 -14.41 12.77
N ASN A 171 -0.10 -14.81 13.62
CA ASN A 171 0.72 -16.00 13.40
C ASN A 171 -0.13 -17.29 13.40
N GLN A 172 -1.09 -17.40 14.29
CA GLN A 172 -2.00 -18.56 14.33
C GLN A 172 -2.83 -18.64 13.05
N ARG A 173 -3.48 -17.55 12.65
CA ARG A 173 -4.33 -17.51 11.46
C ARG A 173 -3.50 -17.73 10.19
N ARG A 174 -2.35 -17.10 10.07
CA ARG A 174 -1.43 -17.20 8.94
C ARG A 174 -0.98 -18.66 8.70
N LYS A 175 -0.63 -19.40 9.76
CA LYS A 175 -0.22 -20.81 9.68
C LYS A 175 -1.35 -21.74 9.26
N ALA A 176 -2.60 -21.35 9.53
CA ALA A 176 -3.78 -22.12 9.17
C ALA A 176 -4.30 -21.85 7.74
N LEU A 177 -3.86 -20.75 7.11
CA LEU A 177 -4.33 -20.35 5.78
C LEU A 177 -3.52 -21.01 4.66
N SER A 178 -4.23 -21.47 3.62
CA SER A 178 -3.61 -21.83 2.35
C SER A 178 -3.48 -20.59 1.45
N LYS A 179 -2.34 -20.43 0.78
CA LYS A 179 -2.12 -19.40 -0.24
C LYS A 179 -3.14 -19.46 -1.39
N THR A 180 -3.77 -20.60 -1.62
CA THR A 180 -4.83 -20.77 -2.63
C THR A 180 -6.14 -20.09 -2.24
N ASN A 181 -6.35 -19.81 -0.96
CA ASN A 181 -7.51 -19.07 -0.48
C ASN A 181 -7.23 -17.55 -0.46
N VAL A 182 -7.08 -17.00 -1.66
CA VAL A 182 -6.64 -15.62 -1.90
C VAL A 182 -7.49 -14.59 -1.15
N ILE A 183 -8.80 -14.76 -1.12
CA ILE A 183 -9.72 -13.82 -0.43
C ILE A 183 -9.46 -13.80 1.07
N GLU A 184 -9.29 -14.97 1.71
CA GLU A 184 -9.00 -15.02 3.15
C GLU A 184 -7.58 -14.51 3.48
N CYS A 185 -6.63 -14.63 2.55
CA CYS A 185 -5.32 -14.00 2.68
C CYS A 185 -5.44 -12.47 2.68
N TYR A 186 -6.25 -11.89 1.79
CA TYR A 186 -6.55 -10.46 1.82
C TYR A 186 -7.24 -10.05 3.12
N LYS A 187 -8.30 -10.76 3.55
CA LYS A 187 -9.00 -10.48 4.80
C LYS A 187 -8.06 -10.47 6.00
N LEU A 188 -7.18 -11.48 6.13
CA LEU A 188 -6.20 -11.50 7.22
C LEU A 188 -5.26 -10.29 7.17
N SER A 189 -4.80 -9.90 6.01
CA SER A 189 -3.92 -8.74 5.86
C SER A 189 -4.63 -7.43 6.21
N PHE A 190 -5.90 -7.29 5.84
CA PHE A 190 -6.74 -6.13 6.18
C PHE A 190 -7.05 -6.08 7.68
N ASP A 191 -7.35 -7.23 8.31
CA ASP A 191 -7.52 -7.33 9.77
C ASP A 191 -6.26 -6.89 10.51
N ALA A 192 -5.09 -7.37 10.07
CA ALA A 192 -3.81 -6.99 10.68
C ALA A 192 -3.59 -5.46 10.61
N HIS A 193 -3.90 -4.85 9.47
CA HIS A 193 -3.88 -3.40 9.31
C HIS A 193 -4.82 -2.70 10.30
N PHE A 194 -6.10 -3.09 10.30
CA PHE A 194 -7.13 -2.45 11.14
C PHE A 194 -6.80 -2.54 12.62
N HIS A 195 -6.41 -3.72 13.08
CA HIS A 195 -6.09 -3.91 14.50
C HIS A 195 -4.84 -3.16 14.92
N LEU A 196 -3.78 -3.12 14.07
CA LEU A 196 -2.56 -2.38 14.39
C LEU A 196 -2.82 -0.86 14.46
N VAL A 197 -3.53 -0.30 13.49
CA VAL A 197 -3.85 1.15 13.51
C VAL A 197 -4.81 1.51 14.66
N THR A 198 -5.62 0.56 15.14
CA THR A 198 -6.53 0.75 16.28
C THR A 198 -5.81 0.68 17.62
N ILE A 199 -4.86 -0.25 17.80
CA ILE A 199 -3.97 -0.30 18.97
C ILE A 199 -3.13 0.98 19.06
N HIS A 200 -2.67 1.46 17.89
CA HIS A 200 -1.87 2.70 17.76
C HIS A 200 -0.65 2.69 18.67
N PRO A 201 0.32 1.76 18.45
CA PRO A 201 1.37 1.47 19.42
C PRO A 201 2.40 2.58 19.62
N TRP A 202 2.61 3.43 18.63
CA TRP A 202 3.66 4.45 18.61
C TRP A 202 3.08 5.86 18.74
N ALA A 203 3.93 6.83 19.03
CA ALA A 203 3.53 8.24 19.03
C ALA A 203 3.31 8.79 17.60
N ASP A 204 4.01 8.23 16.62
CA ASP A 204 3.90 8.55 15.19
C ASP A 204 4.14 7.29 14.33
N GLY A 205 3.85 7.38 13.03
CA GLY A 205 4.11 6.33 12.03
C GLY A 205 3.11 5.16 12.02
N ASN A 206 2.06 5.18 12.84
CA ASN A 206 1.11 4.07 12.95
C ASN A 206 0.40 3.75 11.63
N GLY A 207 0.01 4.75 10.84
CA GLY A 207 -0.60 4.55 9.53
C GLY A 207 0.34 3.85 8.56
N ARG A 208 1.59 4.34 8.44
CA ARG A 208 2.63 3.73 7.59
C ARG A 208 2.94 2.29 8.02
N MET A 209 3.07 2.05 9.33
CA MET A 209 3.31 0.71 9.88
C MET A 209 2.16 -0.26 9.63
N SER A 210 0.91 0.20 9.72
CA SER A 210 -0.25 -0.66 9.47
C SER A 210 -0.36 -1.05 7.99
N ARG A 211 -0.11 -0.12 7.06
CA ARG A 211 -0.04 -0.42 5.63
C ARG A 211 1.14 -1.33 5.30
N LEU A 212 2.30 -1.10 5.93
CA LEU A 212 3.47 -1.96 5.78
C LEU A 212 3.22 -3.40 6.25
N LEU A 213 2.61 -3.60 7.42
CA LEU A 213 2.28 -4.94 7.94
C LEU A 213 1.27 -5.66 7.04
N MET A 214 0.26 -4.94 6.54
CA MET A 214 -0.70 -5.48 5.58
C MET A 214 0.01 -5.99 4.32
N ASN A 215 0.85 -5.15 3.71
CA ASN A 215 1.58 -5.53 2.51
C ASN A 215 2.62 -6.63 2.77
N GLN A 216 3.26 -6.68 3.96
CA GLN A 216 4.15 -7.78 4.34
C GLN A 216 3.44 -9.13 4.27
N LEU A 217 2.22 -9.22 4.80
CA LEU A 217 1.42 -10.44 4.74
C LEU A 217 1.04 -10.78 3.30
N GLN A 218 0.70 -9.78 2.49
CA GLN A 218 0.37 -9.96 1.08
C GLN A 218 1.59 -10.45 0.27
N PHE A 219 2.78 -9.91 0.51
CA PHE A 219 4.03 -10.43 -0.07
C PHE A 219 4.32 -11.87 0.37
N GLU A 220 4.08 -12.21 1.64
CA GLU A 220 4.28 -13.56 2.15
C GLU A 220 3.33 -14.57 1.50
N PHE A 221 2.09 -14.18 1.25
CA PHE A 221 1.11 -15.00 0.56
C PHE A 221 1.29 -15.02 -0.96
N GLU A 222 2.24 -14.24 -1.50
CA GLU A 222 2.49 -14.11 -2.94
C GLU A 222 1.26 -13.61 -3.70
N ILE A 223 0.48 -12.73 -3.07
CA ILE A 223 -0.66 -12.05 -3.67
C ILE A 223 -0.31 -10.59 -3.97
N ILE A 224 -0.99 -9.99 -4.94
CA ILE A 224 -0.75 -8.61 -5.35
C ILE A 224 -1.03 -7.68 -4.17
N PRO A 225 -0.06 -6.87 -3.71
CA PRO A 225 -0.27 -5.97 -2.60
C PRO A 225 -1.35 -4.93 -2.89
N THR A 226 -2.16 -4.59 -1.87
CA THR A 226 -3.17 -3.53 -1.99
C THR A 226 -2.53 -2.18 -1.75
N ASN A 227 -2.69 -1.26 -2.69
CA ASN A 227 -2.30 0.14 -2.56
C ASN A 227 -3.51 0.98 -2.12
N ILE A 228 -3.37 1.78 -1.07
CA ILE A 228 -4.40 2.76 -0.68
C ILE A 228 -4.05 4.09 -1.34
N ASN A 229 -4.82 4.48 -2.34
CA ASN A 229 -4.58 5.72 -3.07
C ASN A 229 -4.82 6.93 -2.16
N LYS A 230 -3.89 7.89 -2.18
CA LYS A 230 -3.98 9.14 -1.42
C LYS A 230 -5.26 9.91 -1.69
N ASP A 231 -5.80 9.81 -2.90
CA ASP A 231 -7.01 10.54 -3.32
C ASP A 231 -8.28 9.97 -2.64
N HIS A 232 -8.22 8.72 -2.15
CA HIS A 232 -9.28 8.09 -1.37
C HIS A 232 -9.05 8.16 0.15
N LYS A 233 -8.14 9.04 0.62
CA LYS A 233 -7.82 9.19 2.05
C LYS A 233 -9.05 9.45 2.91
N ALA A 234 -10.01 10.25 2.45
CA ALA A 234 -11.23 10.55 3.20
C ALA A 234 -12.07 9.28 3.42
N GLU A 235 -12.37 8.53 2.35
CA GLU A 235 -13.10 7.25 2.41
C GLU A 235 -12.39 6.22 3.31
N TYR A 236 -11.06 6.17 3.22
CA TYR A 236 -10.23 5.31 4.07
C TYR A 236 -10.39 5.62 5.56
N ILE A 237 -10.31 6.90 5.94
CA ILE A 237 -10.47 7.32 7.35
C ILE A 237 -11.92 7.08 7.82
N GLU A 238 -12.91 7.36 7.00
CA GLU A 238 -14.33 7.10 7.31
C GLU A 238 -14.59 5.61 7.55
N SER A 239 -14.01 4.73 6.73
CA SER A 239 -14.15 3.27 6.90
C SER A 239 -13.55 2.79 8.22
N LEU A 240 -12.39 3.32 8.63
CA LEU A 240 -11.77 3.02 9.93
C LEU A 240 -12.63 3.51 11.11
N ILE A 241 -13.24 4.67 10.98
CA ILE A 241 -14.13 5.23 12.02
C ILE A 241 -15.40 4.38 12.12
N ALA A 242 -16.06 4.12 11.01
CA ALA A 242 -17.31 3.32 10.96
C ALA A 242 -17.10 1.92 11.56
N THR A 243 -16.01 1.26 11.22
CA THR A 243 -15.64 -0.05 11.78
C THR A 243 -15.48 -0.01 13.30
N ARG A 244 -14.80 1.02 13.83
CA ARG A 244 -14.61 1.16 15.30
C ARG A 244 -15.90 1.52 16.04
N GLU A 245 -16.80 2.27 15.39
CA GLU A 245 -18.05 2.71 16.02
C GLU A 245 -19.10 1.61 16.07
N ASN A 246 -19.13 0.77 15.05
CA ASN A 246 -20.11 -0.31 14.93
C ASN A 246 -19.61 -1.64 15.51
N ASP A 247 -18.32 -1.74 15.89
CA ASP A 247 -17.65 -3.00 16.27
C ASP A 247 -17.84 -4.08 15.20
N ASP A 248 -17.77 -3.67 13.94
CA ASP A 248 -17.99 -4.49 12.75
C ASP A 248 -16.88 -4.22 11.73
N ILE A 249 -16.16 -5.24 11.29
CA ILE A 249 -15.04 -5.12 10.35
C ILE A 249 -15.47 -4.86 8.91
N GLU A 250 -16.72 -5.12 8.56
CA GLU A 250 -17.23 -5.04 7.20
C GLU A 250 -17.04 -3.68 6.53
N PRO A 251 -17.27 -2.52 7.18
CA PRO A 251 -17.03 -1.22 6.52
C PRO A 251 -15.59 -1.07 6.04
N PHE A 252 -14.60 -1.52 6.82
CA PHE A 252 -13.20 -1.45 6.44
C PHE A 252 -12.85 -2.50 5.36
N HIS A 253 -13.33 -3.74 5.47
CA HIS A 253 -13.16 -4.75 4.43
C HIS A 253 -13.73 -4.30 3.11
N ASN A 254 -14.94 -3.74 3.11
CA ASN A 254 -15.59 -3.24 1.90
C ASN A 254 -14.77 -2.15 1.22
N PHE A 255 -14.27 -1.17 1.98
CA PHE A 255 -13.37 -0.16 1.46
C PHE A 255 -12.09 -0.78 0.85
N MET A 256 -11.45 -1.68 1.58
CA MET A 256 -10.18 -2.29 1.14
C MET A 256 -10.35 -3.15 -0.12
N PHE A 257 -11.46 -3.89 -0.23
CA PHE A 257 -11.78 -4.64 -1.44
C PHE A 257 -12.10 -3.72 -2.62
N ASP A 258 -12.87 -2.66 -2.41
CA ASP A 258 -13.17 -1.68 -3.47
C ASP A 258 -11.88 -0.99 -3.94
N GLU A 259 -10.98 -0.65 -3.01
CA GLU A 259 -9.69 -0.06 -3.32
C GLU A 259 -8.78 -1.02 -4.10
N HIS A 260 -8.74 -2.28 -3.71
CA HIS A 260 -7.98 -3.30 -4.43
C HIS A 260 -8.54 -3.55 -5.86
N ILE A 261 -9.86 -3.54 -6.02
CA ILE A 261 -10.53 -3.60 -7.33
C ILE A 261 -10.10 -2.42 -8.19
N ARG A 262 -10.14 -1.19 -7.67
CA ARG A 262 -9.69 0.03 -8.37
C ARG A 262 -8.23 -0.09 -8.82
N ASN A 263 -7.34 -0.58 -7.93
CA ASN A 263 -5.93 -0.80 -8.26
C ASN A 263 -5.75 -1.78 -9.43
N LEU A 264 -6.38 -2.95 -9.36
CA LEU A 264 -6.30 -3.96 -10.41
C LEU A 264 -6.86 -3.46 -11.74
N GLU A 265 -8.05 -2.84 -11.73
CA GLU A 265 -8.66 -2.27 -12.92
C GLU A 265 -7.80 -1.18 -13.56
N GLN A 266 -7.19 -0.30 -12.75
CA GLN A 266 -6.31 0.74 -13.27
C GLN A 266 -5.05 0.14 -13.89
N THR A 267 -4.42 -0.82 -13.23
CA THR A 267 -3.22 -1.49 -13.75
C THR A 267 -3.52 -2.22 -15.05
N ILE A 268 -4.62 -2.95 -15.13
CA ILE A 268 -5.04 -3.66 -16.34
C ILE A 268 -5.32 -2.67 -17.48
N ARG A 269 -6.06 -1.59 -17.24
CA ARG A 269 -6.34 -0.56 -18.24
C ARG A 269 -5.06 0.09 -18.76
N ASN A 270 -4.15 0.47 -17.87
CA ASN A 270 -2.90 1.08 -18.24
C ASN A 270 -2.06 0.14 -19.11
N TYR A 271 -1.98 -1.13 -18.74
CA TYR A 271 -1.26 -2.14 -19.51
C TYR A 271 -1.87 -2.34 -20.90
N GLN A 272 -3.18 -2.45 -21.02
CA GLN A 272 -3.86 -2.58 -22.31
C GLN A 272 -3.65 -1.37 -23.21
N ALA A 273 -3.75 -0.16 -22.65
CA ALA A 273 -3.50 1.07 -23.41
C ALA A 273 -2.06 1.13 -23.97
N SER A 274 -1.05 0.69 -23.21
CA SER A 274 0.33 0.67 -23.69
C SER A 274 0.55 -0.31 -24.86
N ILE A 275 -0.12 -1.45 -24.86
CA ILE A 275 -0.04 -2.42 -25.95
C ILE A 275 -0.68 -1.86 -27.24
N GLU A 276 -1.83 -1.19 -27.10
CA GLU A 276 -2.53 -0.57 -28.22
C GLU A 276 -1.71 0.54 -28.89
N ASP A 277 -1.06 1.40 -28.08
CA ASP A 277 -0.21 2.50 -28.56
C ASP A 277 1.06 1.98 -29.28
N GLU A 278 1.60 0.84 -28.88
CA GLU A 278 2.77 0.22 -29.52
C GLU A 278 2.43 -0.61 -30.78
N GLY A 279 1.15 -0.80 -31.08
CA GLY A 279 0.69 -1.62 -32.22
C GLY A 279 1.10 -3.09 -32.09
N LEU A 280 1.36 -3.57 -30.88
CA LEU A 280 1.80 -4.93 -30.58
C LEU A 280 0.59 -5.81 -30.24
N GLU A 281 0.51 -6.99 -30.87
CA GLU A 281 -0.37 -8.04 -30.36
C GLU A 281 0.19 -8.55 -29.01
N PRO A 282 -0.67 -8.93 -28.04
CA PRO A 282 -0.21 -9.43 -26.76
C PRO A 282 0.63 -10.70 -26.97
N ARG A 283 1.95 -10.56 -26.92
CA ARG A 283 2.90 -11.67 -27.05
C ARG A 283 3.32 -12.17 -25.68
N VAL A 284 3.14 -13.45 -25.48
CA VAL A 284 3.51 -14.21 -24.26
C VAL A 284 5.03 -14.24 -24.01
N ASP A 285 5.86 -13.68 -24.92
CA ASP A 285 7.30 -13.97 -24.90
C ASP A 285 8.21 -12.82 -25.37
N VAL A 286 7.98 -11.59 -24.90
CA VAL A 286 8.97 -10.51 -25.10
C VAL A 286 9.13 -9.76 -23.79
N GLY A 287 10.33 -9.80 -23.23
CA GLY A 287 10.74 -8.96 -22.10
C GLY A 287 10.72 -7.47 -22.48
N ILE A 288 9.54 -6.88 -22.52
CA ILE A 288 9.37 -5.44 -22.65
C ILE A 288 9.41 -4.86 -21.25
N ASN A 289 10.28 -3.88 -21.04
CA ASN A 289 10.38 -3.07 -19.84
C ASN A 289 9.09 -2.27 -19.64
N VAL A 290 8.05 -2.90 -19.10
CA VAL A 290 6.89 -2.18 -18.60
C VAL A 290 7.06 -2.10 -17.07
N GLY A 291 7.95 -1.22 -16.67
CA GLY A 291 7.81 -0.61 -15.34
C GLY A 291 6.41 -0.04 -15.26
N ILE A 292 5.80 0.06 -14.07
CA ILE A 292 4.49 0.70 -13.87
C ILE A 292 4.33 1.72 -14.96
N ILE A 293 3.28 1.60 -15.77
CA ILE A 293 3.10 2.46 -16.92
C ILE A 293 2.99 3.91 -16.39
N VAL A 294 4.14 4.49 -16.21
CA VAL A 294 4.39 5.89 -16.40
C VAL A 294 3.97 6.07 -17.83
N GLY A 295 2.90 6.78 -18.10
CA GLY A 295 2.37 6.91 -19.46
C GLY A 295 3.51 7.26 -20.41
N ILE A 296 3.39 6.90 -21.70
CA ILE A 296 4.46 7.12 -22.69
C ILE A 296 5.07 8.52 -22.57
N ASN A 297 4.27 9.50 -22.20
CA ASN A 297 4.72 10.86 -21.93
C ASN A 297 5.60 10.97 -20.66
N GLU A 298 5.38 10.17 -19.66
CA GLU A 298 6.15 10.19 -18.42
C GLU A 298 7.50 9.48 -18.58
N GLN A 299 7.60 8.43 -19.39
CA GLN A 299 8.88 7.81 -19.78
C GLN A 299 9.70 8.77 -20.64
N ARG A 300 9.07 9.47 -21.58
CA ARG A 300 9.71 10.54 -22.36
C ARG A 300 10.17 11.68 -21.49
N VAL A 301 9.40 12.08 -20.48
CA VAL A 301 9.79 13.08 -19.47
C VAL A 301 11.03 12.60 -18.70
N LEU A 302 11.03 11.36 -18.22
CA LEU A 302 12.19 10.79 -17.50
C LEU A 302 13.44 10.72 -18.39
N GLU A 303 13.28 10.37 -19.65
CA GLU A 303 14.39 10.33 -20.62
C GLU A 303 14.93 11.72 -20.92
N LEU A 304 14.08 12.72 -21.06
CA LEU A 304 14.49 14.12 -21.22
C LEU A 304 15.22 14.65 -19.99
N ILE A 305 14.78 14.30 -18.78
CA ILE A 305 15.46 14.64 -17.52
C ILE A 305 16.82 13.93 -17.42
N ARG A 306 16.92 12.67 -17.85
CA ARG A 306 18.19 11.92 -17.88
C ARG A 306 19.22 12.55 -18.80
N ILE A 307 18.78 13.02 -19.96
CA ILE A 307 19.63 13.68 -20.95
C ILE A 307 20.06 15.06 -20.46
N ASN A 308 19.17 15.79 -19.81
CA ASN A 308 19.43 17.12 -19.28
C ASN A 308 18.73 17.32 -17.92
N ASN A 309 19.47 17.10 -16.84
CA ASN A 309 18.97 17.22 -15.45
C ASN A 309 18.59 18.66 -15.04
N ARG A 310 18.79 19.64 -15.91
CA ARG A 310 18.38 21.06 -15.72
C ARG A 310 17.22 21.46 -16.63
N ILE A 311 16.64 20.51 -17.37
CA ILE A 311 15.51 20.78 -18.25
C ILE A 311 14.32 21.37 -17.49
N THR A 312 13.71 22.41 -18.00
CA THR A 312 12.56 23.06 -17.38
C THR A 312 11.25 22.39 -17.82
N ALA A 313 10.19 22.55 -17.04
CA ALA A 313 8.86 22.03 -17.38
C ALA A 313 8.34 22.55 -18.74
N LYS A 314 8.74 23.76 -19.13
CA LYS A 314 8.41 24.35 -20.44
C LYS A 314 9.11 23.62 -21.57
N GLU A 315 10.42 23.37 -21.44
CA GLU A 315 11.21 22.65 -22.45
C GLU A 315 10.74 21.18 -22.59
N ILE A 316 10.32 20.56 -21.48
CA ILE A 316 9.70 19.23 -21.51
C ILE A 316 8.39 19.27 -22.32
N ALA A 317 7.50 20.23 -22.04
CA ALA A 317 6.23 20.37 -22.77
C ALA A 317 6.44 20.63 -24.27
N GLU A 318 7.44 21.44 -24.64
CA GLU A 318 7.82 21.72 -26.04
C GLU A 318 8.42 20.49 -26.74
N SER A 319 9.09 19.62 -26.01
CA SER A 319 9.70 18.38 -26.55
C SER A 319 8.72 17.21 -26.70
N LEU A 320 7.56 17.30 -26.03
CA LEU A 320 6.50 16.29 -26.07
C LEU A 320 5.33 16.67 -26.99
N SER A 321 5.30 17.90 -27.51
CA SER A 321 4.32 18.39 -28.48
C SER A 321 4.77 18.09 -29.91
#